data_a40b2cd0ba6aea91395947202fd17cb2
#
_entry.id   a40b2cd0ba6aea91395947202fd17cb2
#
_cell.length_a   1.000
_cell.length_b   1.000
_cell.length_c   1.000
_cell.angle_alpha   90.00
_cell.angle_beta   90.00
_cell.angle_gamma   90.00
#
_symmetry.space_group_name_H-M   'P 1'
#
loop_
_entity.id
_entity.type
_entity.pdbx_description
1 polymer ?
#
loop_
_entity_poly.entity_id
_entity_poly.type
_entity_poly.pdbx_seq_one_letter_code
_entity_poly.pdbx_strand_id
1 'polypeptide(L)'
;PVPKGVSLERVDLDLGDLPDSDPVTLSFLGAVTATSGWKVKIDSKFNLSTPLLLDIDTGEGNSAVHLNLQIGELSEFELITRIRGRGDWFGLLRTGEVGSGSIVNDIVVGLMQQGTMLRVDSLDIGRDAQVRAGTVSSGSDRTKTDLRYLLKEPGGSVRVLGSVLGAGSMHLDHHVEILHDAPETFSRLSWHSACGGDSRTVGTGMLKVMDGSKGADAAQIFHNLLLSKDAEADSIPELEVLEHEVVGCGHGTANGPLDENQLFYLQARGLDPSEARRVLIAAFLNSTLSEMGSENLHDWLVVLLSSELERLGSGIDN
;
A
#
# COMPACT_ATOMS: atom_id res chain seq x y z
N PRO A 1 0.84 23.79 8.86
CA PRO A 1 1.95 23.94 9.81
C PRO A 1 2.53 22.56 10.12
N VAL A 2 3.86 22.48 10.16
CA VAL A 2 4.57 21.24 10.53
C VAL A 2 4.52 21.13 12.06
N PRO A 3 4.10 19.98 12.63
CA PRO A 3 4.06 19.81 14.09
C PRO A 3 5.46 19.87 14.70
N LYS A 4 5.53 20.23 16.00
CA LYS A 4 6.79 20.16 16.75
C LYS A 4 7.24 18.69 16.82
N GLY A 5 8.54 18.43 16.55
CA GLY A 5 9.09 17.08 16.49
C GLY A 5 9.04 16.45 15.09
N VAL A 6 8.54 17.20 14.10
CA VAL A 6 8.60 16.84 12.68
C VAL A 6 9.41 17.88 11.94
N SER A 7 10.37 17.45 11.12
CA SER A 7 11.05 18.34 10.17
C SER A 7 10.95 17.79 8.75
N LEU A 8 10.91 18.71 7.80
CA LEU A 8 10.94 18.43 6.37
C LEU A 8 12.09 19.24 5.77
N GLU A 9 13.12 18.56 5.34
CA GLU A 9 14.35 19.17 4.84
C GLU A 9 14.63 18.71 3.42
N ARG A 10 15.00 19.62 2.54
CA ARG A 10 15.51 19.26 1.23
C ARG A 10 16.96 18.84 1.36
N VAL A 11 17.29 17.66 0.85
CA VAL A 11 18.59 17.05 0.98
C VAL A 11 19.03 16.43 -0.35
N ASP A 12 20.33 16.37 -0.56
CA ASP A 12 20.91 15.50 -1.58
C ASP A 12 20.94 14.09 -0.99
N LEU A 13 20.24 13.15 -1.63
CA LEU A 13 20.15 11.77 -1.16
C LEU A 13 21.14 10.91 -1.94
N ASP A 14 21.92 10.12 -1.23
CA ASP A 14 22.77 9.10 -1.84
C ASP A 14 21.89 7.92 -2.26
N LEU A 15 22.01 7.53 -3.50
CA LEU A 15 21.29 6.39 -4.08
C LEU A 15 22.10 5.08 -3.99
N GLY A 16 23.30 5.14 -3.41
CA GLY A 16 24.20 3.99 -3.30
C GLY A 16 23.64 2.82 -2.48
N ASP A 17 22.69 3.09 -1.59
CA ASP A 17 22.05 2.12 -0.71
C ASP A 17 20.62 1.75 -1.15
N LEU A 18 20.30 1.91 -2.43
CA LEU A 18 18.99 1.48 -2.91
C LEU A 18 18.86 -0.04 -2.82
N PRO A 19 17.71 -0.52 -2.34
CA PRO A 19 17.50 -1.95 -2.16
C PRO A 19 17.50 -2.70 -3.49
N ASP A 20 17.84 -3.98 -3.42
CA ASP A 20 17.80 -4.90 -4.56
C ASP A 20 16.34 -5.27 -4.90
N SER A 21 15.65 -4.43 -5.64
CA SER A 21 14.27 -4.67 -6.09
C SER A 21 14.18 -4.69 -7.61
N ASP A 22 12.99 -4.60 -8.21
CA ASP A 22 12.91 -4.48 -9.68
C ASP A 22 13.96 -3.50 -10.18
N PRO A 23 15.11 -3.99 -10.72
CA PRO A 23 16.28 -3.13 -10.93
C PRO A 23 16.01 -2.05 -11.98
N VAL A 24 15.03 -2.26 -12.85
CA VAL A 24 14.69 -1.29 -13.91
C VAL A 24 13.92 -0.12 -13.31
N THR A 25 12.84 -0.40 -12.57
CA THR A 25 12.01 0.64 -11.93
C THR A 25 12.82 1.43 -10.91
N LEU A 26 13.62 0.74 -10.11
CA LEU A 26 14.44 1.37 -9.07
C LEU A 26 15.54 2.24 -9.68
N SER A 27 16.28 1.73 -10.67
CA SER A 27 17.31 2.49 -11.37
C SER A 27 16.76 3.72 -12.07
N PHE A 28 15.57 3.58 -12.66
CA PHE A 28 14.89 4.69 -13.31
C PHE A 28 14.48 5.77 -12.29
N LEU A 29 13.78 5.40 -11.22
CA LEU A 29 13.40 6.34 -10.16
C LEU A 29 14.62 6.96 -9.49
N GLY A 30 15.66 6.16 -9.24
CA GLY A 30 16.94 6.66 -8.75
C GLY A 30 17.52 7.73 -9.66
N ALA A 31 17.57 7.50 -10.96
CA ALA A 31 18.12 8.46 -11.92
C ALA A 31 17.32 9.77 -11.98
N VAL A 32 15.99 9.72 -11.95
CA VAL A 32 15.14 10.91 -12.02
C VAL A 32 15.02 11.68 -10.70
N THR A 33 15.37 11.04 -9.57
CA THR A 33 15.35 11.66 -8.24
C THR A 33 16.75 11.92 -7.66
N ALA A 34 17.81 11.60 -8.40
CA ALA A 34 19.21 11.59 -7.94
C ALA A 34 19.76 12.92 -7.42
N THR A 35 19.13 14.04 -7.78
CA THR A 35 19.70 15.36 -7.49
C THR A 35 19.18 16.00 -6.22
N SER A 36 17.99 15.63 -5.75
CA SER A 36 17.47 16.12 -4.47
C SER A 36 16.22 15.36 -4.06
N GLY A 37 16.06 15.15 -2.78
CA GLY A 37 14.86 14.58 -2.18
C GLY A 37 14.44 15.37 -0.93
N TRP A 38 13.47 14.83 -0.24
CA TRP A 38 12.98 15.37 1.02
C TRP A 38 13.23 14.36 2.12
N LYS A 39 13.93 14.81 3.17
CA LYS A 39 14.05 14.05 4.41
C LYS A 39 12.92 14.46 5.34
N VAL A 40 12.08 13.50 5.68
CA VAL A 40 11.02 13.62 6.68
C VAL A 40 11.55 13.01 7.96
N LYS A 41 11.91 13.84 8.93
CA LYS A 41 12.42 13.37 10.21
C LYS A 41 11.35 13.53 11.28
N ILE A 42 11.10 12.44 12.01
CA ILE A 42 10.24 12.37 13.17
C ILE A 42 11.13 12.15 14.40
N ASP A 43 11.05 12.99 15.39
CA ASP A 43 11.83 12.87 16.62
C ASP A 43 11.41 11.62 17.41
N SER A 44 12.35 11.06 18.20
CA SER A 44 12.03 9.96 19.11
C SER A 44 10.96 10.35 20.13
N LYS A 45 10.10 9.41 20.48
CA LYS A 45 8.96 9.62 21.41
C LYS A 45 7.94 10.63 20.90
N PHE A 46 7.89 10.81 19.59
CA PHE A 46 6.85 11.63 18.96
C PHE A 46 5.50 10.90 19.07
N ASN A 47 4.49 11.63 19.54
CA ASN A 47 3.13 11.13 19.62
C ASN A 47 2.17 12.16 19.05
N LEU A 48 1.32 11.73 18.13
CA LEU A 48 0.33 12.61 17.49
C LEU A 48 -0.98 11.84 17.30
N SER A 49 -2.05 12.37 17.88
CA SER A 49 -3.38 11.75 17.83
C SER A 49 -4.14 12.02 16.52
N THR A 50 -3.66 12.97 15.72
CA THR A 50 -4.23 13.28 14.41
C THR A 50 -3.26 12.85 13.31
N PRO A 51 -3.73 12.32 12.17
CA PRO A 51 -2.83 11.91 11.09
C PRO A 51 -1.96 13.06 10.58
N LEU A 52 -0.68 12.75 10.34
CA LEU A 52 0.24 13.64 9.64
C LEU A 52 0.02 13.45 8.13
N LEU A 53 -0.31 14.53 7.42
CA LEU A 53 -0.58 14.47 5.98
C LEU A 53 0.59 15.03 5.16
N LEU A 54 1.16 14.20 4.29
CA LEU A 54 2.00 14.58 3.17
C LEU A 54 1.12 14.64 1.92
N ASP A 55 0.79 15.82 1.45
CA ASP A 55 -0.06 16.02 0.27
C ASP A 55 0.79 16.36 -0.95
N ILE A 56 0.83 15.44 -1.91
CA ILE A 56 1.63 15.56 -3.14
C ILE A 56 0.69 15.83 -4.30
N ASP A 57 0.84 17.00 -4.89
CA ASP A 57 0.19 17.37 -6.15
C ASP A 57 1.19 17.11 -7.29
N THR A 58 0.88 16.16 -8.16
CA THR A 58 1.75 15.82 -9.29
C THR A 58 1.86 16.92 -10.32
N GLY A 59 0.94 17.89 -10.29
CA GLY A 59 0.82 18.90 -11.33
C GLY A 59 0.40 18.32 -12.68
N GLU A 60 0.85 18.98 -13.75
CA GLU A 60 0.73 18.53 -15.14
C GLU A 60 2.11 18.07 -15.66
N GLY A 61 2.12 17.13 -16.62
CA GLY A 61 3.35 16.58 -17.20
C GLY A 61 4.04 15.53 -16.33
N ASN A 62 5.37 15.54 -16.29
CA ASN A 62 6.18 14.51 -15.64
C ASN A 62 6.84 15.05 -14.38
N SER A 63 6.72 14.32 -13.29
CA SER A 63 7.37 14.69 -12.02
C SER A 63 7.78 13.47 -11.22
N ALA A 64 8.74 13.65 -10.29
CA ALA A 64 9.18 12.62 -9.37
C ALA A 64 9.58 13.23 -8.03
N VAL A 65 9.40 12.45 -6.96
CA VAL A 65 9.76 12.83 -5.60
C VAL A 65 10.46 11.66 -4.91
N HIS A 66 11.57 11.94 -4.22
CA HIS A 66 12.18 11.03 -3.27
C HIS A 66 11.88 11.53 -1.84
N LEU A 67 11.29 10.66 -1.03
CA LEU A 67 11.05 10.88 0.39
C LEU A 67 11.90 9.92 1.20
N ASN A 68 12.82 10.43 2.02
CA ASN A 68 13.54 9.65 3.01
C ASN A 68 12.88 9.82 4.38
N LEU A 69 12.29 8.74 4.91
CA LEU A 69 11.56 8.72 6.18
C LEU A 69 12.50 8.28 7.30
N GLN A 70 12.76 9.17 8.25
CA GLN A 70 13.58 8.89 9.43
C GLN A 70 12.69 9.00 10.67
N ILE A 71 12.15 7.86 11.12
CA ILE A 71 11.23 7.81 12.25
C ILE A 71 12.00 7.41 13.50
N GLY A 72 12.03 8.30 14.48
CA GLY A 72 12.72 8.08 15.75
C GLY A 72 12.04 7.00 16.61
N GLU A 73 12.77 6.48 17.58
CA GLU A 73 12.32 5.41 18.47
C GLU A 73 11.13 5.81 19.33
N LEU A 74 10.32 4.80 19.73
CA LEU A 74 9.18 4.95 20.64
C LEU A 74 8.16 6.01 20.20
N SER A 75 7.99 6.18 18.90
CA SER A 75 7.05 7.12 18.30
C SER A 75 5.71 6.43 18.00
N GLU A 76 4.60 7.15 18.15
CA GLU A 76 3.27 6.62 17.86
C GLU A 76 2.45 7.66 17.09
N PHE A 77 2.14 7.37 15.82
CA PHE A 77 1.40 8.29 14.95
C PHE A 77 0.89 7.61 13.68
N GLU A 78 0.04 8.34 12.94
CA GLU A 78 -0.43 7.98 11.61
C GLU A 78 0.16 8.94 10.58
N LEU A 79 0.70 8.39 9.48
CA LEU A 79 1.22 9.12 8.33
C LEU A 79 0.36 8.81 7.10
N ILE A 80 -0.18 9.83 6.45
CA ILE A 80 -0.88 9.71 5.18
C ILE A 80 -0.05 10.40 4.11
N THR A 81 0.35 9.64 3.08
CA THR A 81 0.91 10.21 1.86
C THR A 81 -0.16 10.18 0.77
N ARG A 82 -0.76 11.32 0.47
CA ARG A 82 -1.78 11.45 -0.57
C ARG A 82 -1.16 11.97 -1.86
N ILE A 83 -1.35 11.23 -2.95
CA ILE A 83 -0.89 11.57 -4.30
C ILE A 83 -2.10 11.92 -5.15
N ARG A 84 -2.17 13.13 -5.69
CA ARG A 84 -3.27 13.61 -6.51
C ARG A 84 -2.77 14.48 -7.66
N GLY A 85 -3.55 14.60 -8.69
CA GLY A 85 -3.23 15.46 -9.86
C GLY A 85 -3.56 14.78 -11.17
N ARG A 86 -3.05 15.37 -12.27
CA ARG A 86 -3.30 14.96 -13.65
C ARG A 86 -2.00 14.85 -14.46
N GLY A 87 -0.90 14.49 -13.81
CA GLY A 87 0.38 14.32 -14.51
C GLY A 87 0.32 13.19 -15.55
N ASP A 88 1.16 13.30 -16.57
CA ASP A 88 1.33 12.22 -17.55
C ASP A 88 2.10 11.05 -16.95
N TRP A 89 3.06 11.38 -16.08
CA TRP A 89 3.85 10.43 -15.34
C TRP A 89 4.26 11.00 -13.97
N PHE A 90 4.15 10.18 -12.93
CA PHE A 90 4.61 10.52 -11.59
C PHE A 90 5.41 9.36 -10.98
N GLY A 91 6.58 9.68 -10.43
CA GLY A 91 7.44 8.75 -9.69
C GLY A 91 7.55 9.10 -8.22
N LEU A 92 7.33 8.11 -7.35
CA LEU A 92 7.56 8.22 -5.91
C LEU A 92 8.58 7.17 -5.47
N LEU A 93 9.72 7.63 -4.94
CA LEU A 93 10.67 6.78 -4.24
C LEU A 93 10.58 7.10 -2.75
N ARG A 94 10.33 6.09 -1.92
CA ARG A 94 10.30 6.22 -0.46
C ARG A 94 11.31 5.26 0.14
N THR A 95 12.23 5.80 0.91
CA THR A 95 13.26 5.02 1.64
C THR A 95 13.25 5.45 3.09
N GLY A 96 13.82 4.63 3.97
CA GLY A 96 14.01 5.06 5.35
C GLY A 96 13.88 3.96 6.37
N GLU A 97 13.74 4.38 7.62
CA GLU A 97 13.72 3.47 8.77
C GLU A 97 12.65 3.87 9.79
N VAL A 98 12.12 2.87 10.47
CA VAL A 98 11.22 3.02 11.61
C VAL A 98 11.96 2.60 12.86
N GLY A 99 12.19 3.55 13.77
CA GLY A 99 12.95 3.34 15.00
C GLY A 99 12.30 2.35 15.96
N SER A 100 13.12 1.76 16.80
CA SER A 100 12.75 0.68 17.73
C SER A 100 11.56 1.06 18.62
N GLY A 101 10.65 0.12 18.84
CA GLY A 101 9.46 0.28 19.69
C GLY A 101 8.43 1.28 19.19
N SER A 102 8.51 1.74 17.96
CA SER A 102 7.55 2.68 17.38
C SER A 102 6.30 1.96 16.85
N ILE A 103 5.16 2.64 16.89
CA ILE A 103 3.88 2.20 16.34
C ILE A 103 3.44 3.19 15.27
N VAL A 104 3.47 2.75 14.01
CA VAL A 104 3.24 3.63 12.87
C VAL A 104 2.19 3.04 11.93
N ASN A 105 1.16 3.83 11.64
CA ASN A 105 0.25 3.56 10.54
C ASN A 105 0.67 4.44 9.35
N ASP A 106 1.24 3.84 8.30
CA ASP A 106 1.77 4.53 7.13
C ASP A 106 0.93 4.21 5.90
N ILE A 107 0.08 5.13 5.50
CA ILE A 107 -0.92 4.93 4.45
C ILE A 107 -0.60 5.78 3.23
N VAL A 108 -0.47 5.14 2.08
CA VAL A 108 -0.30 5.83 0.80
C VAL A 108 -1.55 5.71 -0.04
N VAL A 109 -2.06 6.86 -0.47
CA VAL A 109 -3.31 6.99 -1.21
C VAL A 109 -3.02 7.56 -2.60
N GLY A 110 -3.15 6.73 -3.63
CA GLY A 110 -2.92 7.06 -5.03
C GLY A 110 -4.22 7.43 -5.74
N LEU A 111 -4.39 8.72 -6.03
CA LEU A 111 -5.60 9.32 -6.63
C LEU A 111 -5.28 10.15 -7.88
N MET A 112 -4.22 9.82 -8.59
CA MET A 112 -3.99 10.44 -9.90
C MET A 112 -5.18 10.14 -10.81
N GLN A 113 -5.62 11.15 -11.57
CA GLN A 113 -6.82 10.99 -12.42
C GLN A 113 -6.52 10.38 -13.79
N GLN A 114 -5.25 10.36 -14.19
CA GLN A 114 -4.76 9.84 -15.48
C GLN A 114 -3.26 9.53 -15.39
N GLY A 115 -2.70 9.00 -16.47
CA GLY A 115 -1.26 8.82 -16.66
C GLY A 115 -0.67 7.60 -15.95
N THR A 116 0.63 7.62 -15.73
CA THR A 116 1.36 6.50 -15.13
C THR A 116 1.92 6.88 -13.76
N MET A 117 1.68 6.05 -12.76
CA MET A 117 2.28 6.16 -11.43
C MET A 117 3.30 5.03 -11.22
N LEU A 118 4.53 5.40 -10.89
CA LEU A 118 5.56 4.48 -10.42
C LEU A 118 5.85 4.76 -8.94
N ARG A 119 5.84 3.74 -8.09
CA ARG A 119 6.16 3.88 -6.67
C ARG A 119 7.09 2.76 -6.23
N VAL A 120 8.19 3.12 -5.58
CA VAL A 120 9.07 2.18 -4.89
C VAL A 120 9.20 2.62 -3.44
N ASP A 121 8.89 1.70 -2.53
CA ASP A 121 9.11 1.88 -1.09
C ASP A 121 10.15 0.88 -0.61
N SER A 122 11.06 1.32 0.26
CA SER A 122 11.96 0.44 1.00
C SER A 122 12.12 0.97 2.42
N LEU A 123 11.52 0.27 3.38
CA LEU A 123 11.50 0.66 4.79
C LEU A 123 12.11 -0.43 5.66
N ASP A 124 13.12 -0.05 6.43
CA ASP A 124 13.70 -0.87 7.49
C ASP A 124 12.87 -0.74 8.76
N ILE A 125 12.52 -1.86 9.38
CA ILE A 125 11.69 -1.90 10.58
C ILE A 125 12.56 -2.36 11.74
N GLY A 126 12.69 -1.47 12.72
CA GLY A 126 13.54 -1.67 13.89
C GLY A 126 12.94 -2.62 14.92
N ARG A 127 13.71 -2.86 15.99
CA ARG A 127 13.37 -3.78 17.08
C ARG A 127 12.02 -3.44 17.71
N ASP A 128 11.15 -4.45 17.85
CA ASP A 128 9.83 -4.33 18.49
C ASP A 128 8.95 -3.22 17.87
N ALA A 129 9.32 -2.69 16.71
CA ALA A 129 8.50 -1.71 16.00
C ALA A 129 7.31 -2.39 15.32
N GLN A 130 6.19 -1.69 15.27
CA GLN A 130 4.94 -2.16 14.67
C GLN A 130 4.51 -1.20 13.56
N VAL A 131 4.47 -1.69 12.34
CA VAL A 131 4.07 -0.90 11.17
C VAL A 131 2.80 -1.48 10.56
N ARG A 132 1.80 -0.63 10.33
CA ARG A 132 0.70 -0.92 9.40
C ARG A 132 0.93 -0.09 8.15
N ALA A 133 1.25 -0.76 7.06
CA ALA A 133 1.51 -0.13 5.78
C ALA A 133 0.30 -0.32 4.86
N GLY A 134 -0.45 0.75 4.63
CA GLY A 134 -1.64 0.73 3.79
C GLY A 134 -1.40 1.30 2.40
N THR A 135 -2.00 0.69 1.39
CA THR A 135 -2.06 1.22 0.03
C THR A 135 -3.51 1.26 -0.43
N VAL A 136 -3.97 2.46 -0.78
CA VAL A 136 -5.25 2.68 -1.46
C VAL A 136 -4.94 3.16 -2.87
N SER A 137 -5.41 2.43 -3.88
CA SER A 137 -5.11 2.70 -5.29
C SER A 137 -6.39 2.63 -6.12
N SER A 138 -6.79 3.77 -6.68
CA SER A 138 -7.99 3.90 -7.53
C SER A 138 -7.81 4.95 -8.64
N GLY A 139 -6.58 5.41 -8.83
CA GLY A 139 -6.24 6.42 -9.82
C GLY A 139 -5.19 5.94 -10.81
N SER A 140 -4.85 6.81 -11.76
CA SER A 140 -3.96 6.59 -12.90
C SER A 140 -4.44 5.53 -13.91
N ASP A 141 -4.01 5.68 -15.17
CA ASP A 141 -4.28 4.67 -16.20
C ASP A 141 -3.39 3.43 -15.99
N ARG A 142 -2.19 3.66 -15.48
CA ARG A 142 -1.22 2.62 -15.14
C ARG A 142 -0.55 2.89 -13.81
N THR A 143 -0.52 1.88 -12.96
CA THR A 143 0.23 1.91 -11.70
C THR A 143 1.20 0.74 -11.67
N LYS A 144 2.46 1.03 -11.31
CA LYS A 144 3.44 0.01 -10.91
C LYS A 144 3.97 0.38 -9.54
N THR A 145 3.85 -0.53 -8.58
CA THR A 145 4.44 -0.36 -7.25
C THR A 145 5.35 -1.52 -6.89
N ASP A 146 6.44 -1.23 -6.20
CA ASP A 146 7.35 -2.19 -5.61
C ASP A 146 7.59 -1.78 -4.16
N LEU A 147 6.95 -2.51 -3.22
CA LEU A 147 6.88 -2.15 -1.80
C LEU A 147 7.69 -3.17 -0.99
N ARG A 148 8.74 -2.72 -0.32
CA ARG A 148 9.65 -3.57 0.45
C ARG A 148 9.68 -3.18 1.92
N TYR A 149 9.53 -4.19 2.77
CA TYR A 149 9.57 -4.07 4.22
C TYR A 149 10.59 -5.05 4.78
N LEU A 150 11.62 -4.53 5.45
CA LEU A 150 12.75 -5.31 5.93
C LEU A 150 12.71 -5.39 7.46
N LEU A 151 12.42 -6.57 7.98
CA LEU A 151 12.39 -6.86 9.42
C LEU A 151 13.81 -7.31 9.84
N LYS A 152 14.71 -6.33 10.02
CA LYS A 152 16.14 -6.56 10.28
C LYS A 152 16.48 -6.76 11.74
N GLU A 153 15.55 -6.48 12.65
CA GLU A 153 15.75 -6.56 14.09
C GLU A 153 14.69 -7.41 14.77
N PRO A 154 15.02 -8.08 15.90
CA PRO A 154 14.09 -8.94 16.61
C PRO A 154 12.79 -8.24 17.02
N GLY A 155 11.68 -8.98 16.96
CA GLY A 155 10.36 -8.50 17.39
C GLY A 155 9.69 -7.50 16.42
N GLY A 156 10.38 -7.09 15.36
CA GLY A 156 9.81 -6.21 14.35
C GLY A 156 8.55 -6.82 13.70
N SER A 157 7.53 -6.01 13.46
CA SER A 157 6.28 -6.48 12.86
C SER A 157 5.74 -5.55 11.79
N VAL A 158 5.17 -6.13 10.71
CA VAL A 158 4.50 -5.37 9.65
C VAL A 158 3.17 -6.02 9.24
N ARG A 159 2.15 -5.19 9.09
CA ARG A 159 0.91 -5.54 8.40
C ARG A 159 0.82 -4.70 7.14
N VAL A 160 0.83 -5.36 5.98
CA VAL A 160 0.67 -4.68 4.69
C VAL A 160 -0.75 -4.89 4.21
N LEU A 161 -1.43 -3.80 3.93
CA LEU A 161 -2.86 -3.78 3.61
C LEU A 161 -3.07 -3.07 2.27
N GLY A 162 -3.71 -3.74 1.32
CA GLY A 162 -4.03 -3.19 0.01
C GLY A 162 -5.54 -3.10 -0.23
N SER A 163 -5.99 -1.96 -0.71
CA SER A 163 -7.35 -1.76 -1.22
C SER A 163 -7.25 -1.11 -2.60
N VAL A 164 -7.52 -1.89 -3.65
CA VAL A 164 -7.30 -1.51 -5.05
C VAL A 164 -8.61 -1.55 -5.82
N LEU A 165 -8.91 -0.48 -6.54
CA LEU A 165 -10.10 -0.39 -7.39
C LEU A 165 -9.66 -0.05 -8.82
N GLY A 166 -9.80 -1.03 -9.73
CA GLY A 166 -9.58 -0.89 -11.16
C GLY A 166 -10.90 -0.71 -11.91
N ALA A 167 -10.90 0.15 -12.93
CA ALA A 167 -12.06 0.43 -13.77
C ALA A 167 -11.61 0.81 -15.19
N GLY A 168 -12.50 0.70 -16.17
CA GLY A 168 -12.18 1.00 -17.57
C GLY A 168 -11.01 0.13 -18.06
N SER A 169 -9.97 0.71 -18.59
CA SER A 169 -8.77 0.03 -19.09
C SER A 169 -7.54 0.20 -18.19
N MET A 170 -7.75 0.46 -16.91
CA MET A 170 -6.66 0.62 -15.94
C MET A 170 -5.83 -0.66 -15.81
N HIS A 171 -4.50 -0.49 -15.65
CA HIS A 171 -3.57 -1.56 -15.34
C HIS A 171 -2.83 -1.24 -14.04
N LEU A 172 -3.15 -1.98 -12.97
CA LEU A 172 -2.67 -1.72 -11.62
C LEU A 172 -1.84 -2.92 -11.13
N ASP A 173 -0.52 -2.77 -11.14
CA ASP A 173 0.45 -3.80 -10.77
C ASP A 173 1.13 -3.43 -9.44
N HIS A 174 0.95 -4.29 -8.46
CA HIS A 174 1.48 -4.11 -7.10
C HIS A 174 2.30 -5.33 -6.70
N HIS A 175 3.60 -5.09 -6.45
CA HIS A 175 4.51 -6.07 -5.88
C HIS A 175 4.83 -5.68 -4.44
N VAL A 176 4.75 -6.65 -3.53
CA VAL A 176 5.06 -6.47 -2.11
C VAL A 176 6.07 -7.53 -1.70
N GLU A 177 7.22 -7.11 -1.18
CA GLU A 177 8.22 -8.00 -0.60
C GLU A 177 8.35 -7.74 0.90
N ILE A 178 8.31 -8.80 1.69
CA ILE A 178 8.55 -8.74 3.13
C ILE A 178 9.69 -9.70 3.46
N LEU A 179 10.80 -9.14 3.95
CA LEU A 179 11.98 -9.89 4.33
C LEU A 179 12.07 -10.00 5.86
N HIS A 180 12.01 -11.23 6.35
CA HIS A 180 12.30 -11.57 7.74
C HIS A 180 13.79 -11.94 7.85
N ASP A 181 14.59 -11.05 8.44
CA ASP A 181 16.04 -11.20 8.60
C ASP A 181 16.47 -11.12 10.08
N ALA A 182 15.53 -11.40 10.99
CA ALA A 182 15.76 -11.43 12.43
C ALA A 182 14.75 -12.35 13.13
N PRO A 183 15.06 -12.84 14.35
CA PRO A 183 14.15 -13.72 15.09
C PRO A 183 12.90 -12.99 15.61
N GLU A 184 11.85 -13.78 15.87
CA GLU A 184 10.58 -13.35 16.48
C GLU A 184 9.86 -12.25 15.69
N THR A 185 10.06 -12.18 14.38
CA THR A 185 9.44 -11.21 13.48
C THR A 185 8.06 -11.68 13.00
N PHE A 186 7.18 -10.71 12.74
CA PHE A 186 5.80 -10.96 12.35
C PHE A 186 5.43 -10.21 11.08
N SER A 187 4.76 -10.89 10.14
CA SER A 187 4.14 -10.20 8.99
C SER A 187 2.78 -10.75 8.60
N ARG A 188 1.92 -9.87 8.11
CA ARG A 188 0.67 -10.21 7.42
C ARG A 188 0.50 -9.30 6.22
N LEU A 189 0.29 -9.89 5.06
CA LEU A 189 -0.11 -9.19 3.85
C LEU A 189 -1.58 -9.53 3.54
N SER A 190 -2.44 -8.54 3.47
CA SER A 190 -3.83 -8.68 3.06
C SER A 190 -4.12 -7.70 1.92
N TRP A 191 -4.39 -8.24 0.73
CA TRP A 191 -4.53 -7.46 -0.49
C TRP A 191 -5.86 -7.73 -1.16
N HIS A 192 -6.71 -6.70 -1.25
CA HIS A 192 -8.02 -6.77 -1.88
C HIS A 192 -8.07 -5.89 -3.11
N SER A 193 -8.45 -6.48 -4.25
CA SER A 193 -8.61 -5.77 -5.52
C SER A 193 -10.01 -6.00 -6.09
N ALA A 194 -10.66 -4.93 -6.51
CA ALA A 194 -11.90 -4.99 -7.28
C ALA A 194 -11.65 -4.48 -8.70
N CYS A 195 -12.00 -5.24 -9.72
CA CYS A 195 -11.70 -4.98 -11.12
C CYS A 195 -12.96 -4.93 -11.96
N GLY A 196 -13.21 -3.80 -12.64
CA GLY A 196 -14.33 -3.63 -13.55
C GLY A 196 -13.91 -3.13 -14.93
N GLY A 197 -14.81 -3.20 -15.91
CA GLY A 197 -14.50 -2.90 -17.31
C GLY A 197 -13.49 -3.89 -17.89
N ASP A 198 -12.50 -3.39 -18.60
CA ASP A 198 -11.33 -4.13 -19.15
C ASP A 198 -10.09 -3.95 -18.26
N SER A 199 -10.28 -3.57 -16.98
CA SER A 199 -9.16 -3.32 -16.09
C SER A 199 -8.44 -4.60 -15.68
N ARG A 200 -7.13 -4.45 -15.45
CA ARG A 200 -6.31 -5.55 -14.95
C ARG A 200 -5.61 -5.15 -13.65
N THR A 201 -5.71 -6.00 -12.65
CA THR A 201 -4.93 -5.88 -11.42
C THR A 201 -3.98 -7.04 -11.25
N VAL A 202 -2.75 -6.76 -10.86
CA VAL A 202 -1.73 -7.78 -10.53
C VAL A 202 -1.29 -7.55 -9.09
N GLY A 203 -1.41 -8.58 -8.27
CA GLY A 203 -0.92 -8.60 -6.90
C GLY A 203 0.17 -9.67 -6.76
N THR A 204 1.42 -9.26 -6.61
CA THR A 204 2.55 -10.16 -6.33
C THR A 204 2.99 -9.98 -4.90
N GLY A 205 3.15 -11.05 -4.16
CA GLY A 205 3.66 -11.03 -2.79
C GLY A 205 4.83 -11.98 -2.63
N MET A 206 6.00 -11.49 -2.21
CA MET A 206 7.14 -12.30 -1.82
C MET A 206 7.32 -12.22 -0.30
N LEU A 207 7.14 -13.35 0.38
CA LEU A 207 7.53 -13.51 1.78
C LEU A 207 8.83 -14.31 1.84
N LYS A 208 9.86 -13.70 2.39
CA LYS A 208 11.18 -14.32 2.53
C LYS A 208 11.59 -14.40 3.99
N VAL A 209 11.86 -15.63 4.46
CA VAL A 209 12.33 -15.89 5.83
C VAL A 209 13.74 -16.43 5.76
N MET A 210 14.70 -15.63 6.20
CA MET A 210 16.13 -15.96 6.15
C MET A 210 16.53 -16.96 7.23
N ASP A 211 17.62 -17.66 6.98
CA ASP A 211 18.26 -18.51 8.01
C ASP A 211 18.65 -17.65 9.24
N GLY A 212 18.32 -18.15 10.43
CA GLY A 212 18.47 -17.40 11.68
C GLY A 212 17.24 -16.59 12.14
N SER A 213 16.20 -16.48 11.32
CA SER A 213 14.95 -15.79 11.67
C SER A 213 13.98 -16.68 12.45
N LYS A 214 14.49 -17.29 13.53
CA LYS A 214 13.71 -18.19 14.38
C LYS A 214 12.47 -17.54 14.96
N GLY A 215 11.37 -18.29 14.99
CA GLY A 215 10.11 -17.77 15.52
C GLY A 215 9.40 -16.78 14.59
N ALA A 216 9.82 -16.65 13.34
CA ALA A 216 9.10 -15.83 12.35
C ALA A 216 7.68 -16.38 12.10
N ASP A 217 6.71 -15.47 11.97
CA ASP A 217 5.31 -15.78 11.64
C ASP A 217 4.88 -14.91 10.46
N ALA A 218 4.70 -15.52 9.28
CA ALA A 218 4.47 -14.83 8.03
C ALA A 218 3.26 -15.41 7.29
N ALA A 219 2.34 -14.56 6.83
CA ALA A 219 1.25 -14.99 5.96
C ALA A 219 0.83 -13.91 4.98
N GLN A 220 0.34 -14.34 3.81
CA GLN A 220 -0.18 -13.44 2.77
C GLN A 220 -1.49 -13.97 2.19
N ILE A 221 -2.40 -13.04 1.92
CA ILE A 221 -3.70 -13.34 1.34
C ILE A 221 -4.01 -12.31 0.25
N PHE A 222 -4.41 -12.80 -0.93
CA PHE A 222 -4.91 -11.98 -2.02
C PHE A 222 -6.35 -12.36 -2.32
N HIS A 223 -7.25 -11.38 -2.26
CA HIS A 223 -8.64 -11.54 -2.64
C HIS A 223 -8.98 -10.59 -3.77
N ASN A 224 -9.56 -11.11 -4.85
CA ASN A 224 -9.94 -10.29 -6.00
C ASN A 224 -11.42 -10.48 -6.31
N LEU A 225 -12.08 -9.36 -6.58
CA LEU A 225 -13.46 -9.30 -6.98
C LEU A 225 -13.55 -8.87 -8.44
N LEU A 226 -13.99 -9.78 -9.30
CA LEU A 226 -14.19 -9.53 -10.73
C LEU A 226 -15.59 -8.99 -10.98
N LEU A 227 -15.68 -7.76 -11.50
CA LEU A 227 -16.92 -7.03 -11.65
C LEU A 227 -17.47 -7.07 -13.09
N SER A 228 -16.64 -7.45 -14.05
CA SER A 228 -17.00 -7.60 -15.47
C SER A 228 -16.38 -8.89 -16.03
N LYS A 229 -16.78 -9.26 -17.25
CA LYS A 229 -16.28 -10.47 -17.93
C LYS A 229 -14.86 -10.30 -18.49
N ASP A 230 -14.50 -9.06 -18.81
CA ASP A 230 -13.26 -8.72 -19.47
C ASP A 230 -12.20 -8.21 -18.45
N ALA A 231 -12.60 -8.06 -17.17
CA ALA A 231 -11.67 -7.75 -16.09
C ALA A 231 -10.77 -8.94 -15.75
N GLU A 232 -9.50 -8.64 -15.50
CA GLU A 232 -8.48 -9.61 -15.11
C GLU A 232 -7.90 -9.30 -13.74
N ALA A 233 -7.66 -10.36 -12.93
CA ALA A 233 -6.98 -10.24 -11.65
C ALA A 233 -5.99 -11.40 -11.48
N ASP A 234 -4.71 -11.07 -11.40
CA ASP A 234 -3.63 -12.01 -11.15
C ASP A 234 -3.18 -11.92 -9.68
N SER A 235 -3.10 -13.07 -9.02
CA SER A 235 -2.50 -13.19 -7.68
C SER A 235 -1.29 -14.11 -7.75
N ILE A 236 -0.12 -13.59 -7.40
CA ILE A 236 1.15 -14.32 -7.50
C ILE A 236 1.82 -14.33 -6.12
N PRO A 237 1.36 -15.20 -5.19
CA PRO A 237 2.01 -15.34 -3.90
C PRO A 237 3.26 -16.20 -4.02
N GLU A 238 4.39 -15.67 -3.57
CA GLU A 238 5.67 -16.36 -3.51
C GLU A 238 6.13 -16.50 -2.06
N LEU A 239 6.78 -17.60 -1.74
CA LEU A 239 7.22 -17.91 -0.37
C LEU A 239 8.57 -18.61 -0.41
N GLU A 240 9.58 -17.98 0.17
CA GLU A 240 10.91 -18.55 0.35
C GLU A 240 11.23 -18.65 1.85
N VAL A 241 11.33 -19.87 2.38
CA VAL A 241 11.58 -20.10 3.81
C VAL A 241 12.87 -20.90 3.97
N LEU A 242 13.90 -20.23 4.47
CA LEU A 242 15.22 -20.82 4.72
C LEU A 242 15.39 -21.24 6.19
N GLU A 243 14.56 -20.70 7.10
CA GLU A 243 14.56 -21.05 8.53
C GLU A 243 13.63 -22.24 8.81
N HIS A 244 14.05 -23.16 9.68
CA HIS A 244 13.30 -24.35 10.05
C HIS A 244 12.43 -24.17 11.30
N GLU A 245 12.78 -23.23 12.18
CA GLU A 245 12.09 -22.98 13.45
C GLU A 245 11.15 -21.76 13.31
N VAL A 246 10.16 -21.84 12.43
CA VAL A 246 9.15 -20.80 12.23
C VAL A 246 7.86 -21.12 13.00
N VAL A 247 7.11 -20.09 13.42
CA VAL A 247 5.77 -20.25 14.00
C VAL A 247 4.79 -20.69 12.93
N GLY A 248 4.84 -20.06 11.77
CA GLY A 248 4.03 -20.41 10.62
C GLY A 248 4.39 -19.57 9.40
N CYS A 249 4.25 -20.20 8.22
CA CYS A 249 4.37 -19.50 6.95
C CYS A 249 3.29 -20.01 6.00
N GLY A 250 2.59 -19.11 5.31
CA GLY A 250 1.53 -19.52 4.42
C GLY A 250 1.02 -18.44 3.49
N HIS A 251 0.31 -18.88 2.45
CA HIS A 251 -0.36 -17.97 1.54
C HIS A 251 -1.74 -18.50 1.12
N GLY A 252 -2.59 -17.58 0.66
CA GLY A 252 -3.90 -17.90 0.10
C GLY A 252 -4.31 -16.90 -0.97
N THR A 253 -5.08 -17.38 -1.94
CA THR A 253 -5.68 -16.53 -2.98
C THR A 253 -7.14 -16.92 -3.20
N ALA A 254 -7.98 -15.91 -3.48
CA ALA A 254 -9.36 -16.14 -3.89
C ALA A 254 -9.77 -15.08 -4.93
N ASN A 255 -10.27 -15.55 -6.06
CA ASN A 255 -10.78 -14.71 -7.13
C ASN A 255 -12.23 -15.13 -7.43
N GLY A 256 -13.13 -14.18 -7.55
CA GLY A 256 -14.51 -14.49 -7.84
C GLY A 256 -15.35 -13.27 -8.25
N PRO A 257 -16.55 -13.51 -8.83
CA PRO A 257 -17.51 -12.45 -9.09
C PRO A 257 -18.23 -12.01 -7.81
N LEU A 258 -19.04 -10.98 -7.92
CA LEU A 258 -20.01 -10.62 -6.86
C LEU A 258 -20.97 -11.78 -6.61
N ASP A 259 -21.29 -12.02 -5.34
CA ASP A 259 -22.28 -13.03 -4.94
C ASP A 259 -23.69 -12.59 -5.35
N GLU A 260 -24.29 -13.33 -6.28
CA GLU A 260 -25.62 -13.07 -6.81
C GLU A 260 -26.72 -13.14 -5.73
N ASN A 261 -26.54 -13.98 -4.69
CA ASN A 261 -27.51 -14.05 -3.60
C ASN A 261 -27.46 -12.80 -2.72
N GLN A 262 -26.27 -12.25 -2.49
CA GLN A 262 -26.12 -10.98 -1.77
C GLN A 262 -26.67 -9.82 -2.57
N LEU A 263 -26.43 -9.77 -3.87
CA LEU A 263 -27.04 -8.79 -4.77
C LEU A 263 -28.57 -8.87 -4.73
N PHE A 264 -29.14 -10.07 -4.91
CA PHE A 264 -30.58 -10.29 -4.85
C PHE A 264 -31.16 -9.88 -3.49
N TYR A 265 -30.48 -10.20 -2.38
CA TYR A 265 -30.93 -9.81 -1.05
C TYR A 265 -30.99 -8.29 -0.88
N LEU A 266 -29.97 -7.54 -1.31
CA LEU A 266 -29.97 -6.08 -1.23
C LEU A 266 -31.07 -5.45 -2.10
N GLN A 267 -31.25 -5.95 -3.33
CA GLN A 267 -32.33 -5.51 -4.24
C GLN A 267 -33.71 -5.80 -3.67
N ALA A 268 -33.91 -6.97 -3.04
CA ALA A 268 -35.16 -7.32 -2.36
C ALA A 268 -35.46 -6.40 -1.16
N ARG A 269 -34.46 -5.69 -0.64
CA ARG A 269 -34.59 -4.66 0.40
C ARG A 269 -34.78 -3.25 -0.14
N GLY A 270 -34.84 -3.09 -1.46
CA GLY A 270 -35.22 -1.83 -2.12
C GLY A 270 -34.02 -1.03 -2.68
N LEU A 271 -32.81 -1.56 -2.65
CA LEU A 271 -31.69 -0.94 -3.35
C LEU A 271 -31.83 -1.18 -4.86
N ASP A 272 -31.50 -0.16 -5.65
CA ASP A 272 -31.40 -0.37 -7.08
C ASP A 272 -30.16 -1.24 -7.42
N PRO A 273 -30.11 -1.89 -8.60
CA PRO A 273 -29.03 -2.81 -8.94
C PRO A 273 -27.63 -2.18 -8.85
N SER A 274 -27.47 -0.93 -9.25
CA SER A 274 -26.19 -0.24 -9.25
C SER A 274 -25.75 0.11 -7.82
N GLU A 275 -26.70 0.52 -6.99
CA GLU A 275 -26.46 0.81 -5.58
C GLU A 275 -26.09 -0.47 -4.81
N ALA A 276 -26.81 -1.57 -5.04
CA ALA A 276 -26.51 -2.86 -4.44
C ALA A 276 -25.08 -3.34 -4.78
N ARG A 277 -24.66 -3.19 -6.04
CA ARG A 277 -23.28 -3.49 -6.46
C ARG A 277 -22.27 -2.62 -5.72
N ARG A 278 -22.46 -1.30 -5.68
CA ARG A 278 -21.55 -0.37 -4.98
C ARG A 278 -21.41 -0.71 -3.51
N VAL A 279 -22.48 -1.06 -2.84
CA VAL A 279 -22.45 -1.48 -1.42
C VAL A 279 -21.60 -2.73 -1.23
N LEU A 280 -21.73 -3.75 -2.09
CA LEU A 280 -20.92 -4.97 -1.98
C LEU A 280 -19.43 -4.73 -2.29
N ILE A 281 -19.13 -3.93 -3.31
CA ILE A 281 -17.75 -3.55 -3.64
C ILE A 281 -17.12 -2.76 -2.49
N ALA A 282 -17.85 -1.78 -1.96
CA ALA A 282 -17.41 -1.00 -0.81
C ALA A 282 -17.16 -1.89 0.41
N ALA A 283 -18.06 -2.81 0.72
CA ALA A 283 -17.91 -3.73 1.84
C ALA A 283 -16.67 -4.65 1.68
N PHE A 284 -16.43 -5.14 0.47
CA PHE A 284 -15.26 -5.97 0.15
C PHE A 284 -13.94 -5.21 0.35
N LEU A 285 -13.81 -4.01 -0.21
CA LEU A 285 -12.61 -3.18 -0.07
C LEU A 285 -12.46 -2.63 1.35
N ASN A 286 -13.56 -2.37 2.05
CA ASN A 286 -13.55 -1.88 3.42
C ASN A 286 -12.95 -2.87 4.41
N SER A 287 -12.93 -4.15 4.11
CA SER A 287 -12.33 -5.16 5.01
C SER A 287 -10.84 -4.90 5.28
N THR A 288 -10.08 -4.40 4.28
CA THR A 288 -8.69 -3.98 4.47
C THR A 288 -8.58 -2.54 4.99
N LEU A 289 -9.46 -1.62 4.55
CA LEU A 289 -9.43 -0.24 5.03
C LEU A 289 -9.65 -0.15 6.54
N SER A 290 -10.52 -0.98 7.11
CA SER A 290 -10.82 -0.99 8.54
C SER A 290 -9.64 -1.39 9.44
N GLU A 291 -8.61 -1.99 8.87
CA GLU A 291 -7.39 -2.37 9.59
C GLU A 291 -6.24 -1.37 9.43
N MET A 292 -6.38 -0.34 8.56
CA MET A 292 -5.26 0.56 8.20
C MET A 292 -4.88 1.54 9.31
N GLY A 293 -5.78 1.88 10.23
CA GLY A 293 -5.46 2.86 11.26
C GLY A 293 -6.57 3.10 12.27
N SER A 294 -6.61 4.32 12.81
CA SER A 294 -7.65 4.75 13.75
C SER A 294 -9.03 4.84 13.12
N GLU A 295 -10.07 4.88 13.94
CA GLU A 295 -11.45 5.07 13.49
C GLU A 295 -11.61 6.34 12.64
N ASN A 296 -10.99 7.45 13.02
CA ASN A 296 -11.02 8.69 12.25
C ASN A 296 -10.38 8.55 10.87
N LEU A 297 -9.26 7.81 10.77
CA LEU A 297 -8.62 7.53 9.49
C LEU A 297 -9.48 6.61 8.64
N HIS A 298 -10.06 5.57 9.24
CA HIS A 298 -10.99 4.67 8.57
C HIS A 298 -12.20 5.41 8.00
N ASP A 299 -12.87 6.28 8.77
CA ASP A 299 -13.99 7.08 8.31
C ASP A 299 -13.62 7.94 7.10
N TRP A 300 -12.44 8.57 7.13
CA TRP A 300 -11.94 9.33 5.99
C TRP A 300 -11.71 8.45 4.75
N LEU A 301 -11.13 7.25 4.93
CA LEU A 301 -10.90 6.31 3.83
C LEU A 301 -12.22 5.79 3.24
N VAL A 302 -13.25 5.56 4.05
CA VAL A 302 -14.59 5.15 3.59
C VAL A 302 -15.24 6.24 2.73
N VAL A 303 -15.16 7.50 3.17
CA VAL A 303 -15.65 8.64 2.37
C VAL A 303 -14.91 8.74 1.03
N LEU A 304 -13.59 8.55 1.07
CA LEU A 304 -12.75 8.54 -0.13
C LEU A 304 -13.15 7.41 -1.08
N LEU A 305 -13.27 6.18 -0.57
CA LEU A 305 -13.71 5.03 -1.38
C LEU A 305 -15.07 5.26 -2.02
N SER A 306 -16.02 5.83 -1.29
CA SER A 306 -17.34 6.16 -1.82
C SER A 306 -17.25 7.14 -2.99
N SER A 307 -16.43 8.19 -2.87
CA SER A 307 -16.23 9.16 -3.95
C SER A 307 -15.54 8.55 -5.16
N GLU A 308 -14.59 7.63 -4.97
CA GLU A 308 -13.92 6.92 -6.07
C GLU A 308 -14.86 5.94 -6.78
N LEU A 309 -15.72 5.23 -6.06
CA LEU A 309 -16.74 4.37 -6.64
C LEU A 309 -17.76 5.17 -7.49
N GLU A 310 -18.12 6.38 -7.05
CA GLU A 310 -18.96 7.28 -7.85
C GLU A 310 -18.24 7.77 -9.10
N ARG A 311 -16.98 8.21 -8.96
CA ARG A 311 -16.17 8.71 -10.08
C ARG A 311 -15.92 7.67 -11.16
N LEU A 312 -15.69 6.42 -10.76
CA LEU A 312 -15.37 5.31 -11.67
C LEU A 312 -16.57 4.50 -12.12
N GLY A 313 -17.77 4.80 -11.61
CA GLY A 313 -18.98 3.97 -11.77
C GLY A 313 -19.24 3.50 -13.20
N SER A 314 -19.15 4.39 -14.21
CA SER A 314 -19.35 4.01 -15.62
C SER A 314 -18.28 3.06 -16.16
N GLY A 315 -17.07 3.09 -15.61
CA GLY A 315 -15.97 2.21 -15.99
C GLY A 315 -15.96 0.87 -15.23
N ILE A 316 -16.72 0.77 -14.16
CA ILE A 316 -16.87 -0.46 -13.35
C ILE A 316 -17.95 -1.38 -13.96
N ASP A 317 -19.02 -0.78 -14.50
CA ASP A 317 -20.24 -1.50 -14.92
C ASP A 317 -20.20 -1.97 -16.38
N ASN A 318 -19.26 -1.50 -17.18
CA ASN A 318 -19.06 -1.89 -18.57
C ASN A 318 -18.05 -3.01 -18.68
#